data_4823549cb175afcb84cfce01bb831017
#
_entry.id   4823549cb175afcb84cfce01bb831017
#
_cell.length_a   1.000
_cell.length_b   1.000
_cell.length_c   1.000
_cell.angle_alpha   90.00
_cell.angle_beta   90.00
_cell.angle_gamma   90.00
#
_symmetry.space_group_name_H-M   'P 1'
#
loop_
_entity.id
_entity.type
_entity.pdbx_description
1 polymer ?
#
loop_
_entity_poly.entity_id
_entity_poly.type
_entity_poly.pdbx_seq_one_letter_code
_entity_poly.pdbx_strand_id
1 'polypeptide(L)'
;MSKSLMSVCFLALVLGGCKSHGPGGNVIVDMKGVDPADYQRDLNECQSYAQQVDTTGKVGGNAAGGAVVGGAIGGIFGGGEGAARGAGAGAVTGGARGVEQTAGERHQVVANCLRHRGYTILN
;
A
#
# COMPACT_ATOMS: atom_id res chain seq x y z
N MET A 1 4.20 -33.70 21.90
CA MET A 1 5.04 -32.63 21.35
C MET A 1 4.47 -32.22 19.99
N SER A 2 3.96 -31.13 19.77
CA SER A 2 3.14 -30.24 20.55
C SER A 2 2.52 -29.27 19.54
N LYS A 3 1.22 -29.33 19.34
CA LYS A 3 0.40 -28.37 18.57
C LYS A 3 0.65 -26.93 19.09
N SER A 4 1.04 -26.76 20.35
CA SER A 4 1.39 -25.48 20.96
C SER A 4 2.68 -24.86 20.40
N LEU A 5 3.70 -25.66 20.05
CA LEU A 5 4.94 -25.11 19.48
C LEU A 5 4.74 -24.56 18.06
N MET A 6 3.88 -25.21 17.28
CA MET A 6 3.53 -24.75 15.93
C MET A 6 2.75 -23.45 15.96
N SER A 7 1.87 -23.26 16.96
CA SER A 7 1.06 -22.05 17.13
C SER A 7 1.92 -20.84 17.51
N VAL A 8 2.96 -21.04 18.35
CA VAL A 8 3.86 -19.97 18.78
C VAL A 8 4.80 -19.53 17.65
N CYS A 9 5.27 -20.45 16.80
CA CYS A 9 6.05 -20.11 15.61
C CYS A 9 5.25 -19.31 14.58
N PHE A 10 3.95 -19.63 14.41
CA PHE A 10 3.08 -18.90 13.48
C PHE A 10 2.81 -17.46 13.97
N LEU A 11 2.67 -17.28 15.30
CA LEU A 11 2.46 -15.96 15.89
C LEU A 11 3.71 -15.08 15.82
N ALA A 12 4.90 -15.66 15.90
CA ALA A 12 6.17 -14.92 15.80
C ALA A 12 6.48 -14.43 14.36
N LEU A 13 5.99 -15.11 13.33
CA LEU A 13 6.13 -14.70 11.93
C LEU A 13 5.27 -13.48 11.55
N VAL A 14 4.18 -13.24 12.26
CA VAL A 14 3.27 -12.11 11.99
C VAL A 14 3.80 -10.80 12.60
N LEU A 15 4.66 -10.88 13.62
CA LEU A 15 5.25 -9.72 14.31
C LEU A 15 6.60 -9.26 13.71
N GLY A 16 7.18 -10.06 12.80
CA GLY A 16 8.32 -9.66 11.99
C GLY A 16 7.88 -8.65 10.95
N GLY A 17 7.69 -7.40 11.36
CA GLY A 17 7.36 -6.28 10.49
C GLY A 17 8.38 -6.16 9.37
N CYS A 18 8.09 -6.73 8.21
CA CYS A 18 8.72 -6.31 6.98
C CYS A 18 8.47 -4.81 6.87
N LYS A 19 9.50 -3.99 7.03
CA LYS A 19 9.51 -2.65 6.46
C LYS A 19 9.36 -2.86 4.95
N SER A 20 8.13 -2.99 4.50
CA SER A 20 7.83 -2.94 3.08
C SER A 20 8.21 -1.54 2.63
N HIS A 21 9.35 -1.41 1.97
CA HIS A 21 9.55 -0.35 1.01
C HIS A 21 8.44 -0.58 -0.03
N GLY A 22 7.32 0.10 0.18
CA GLY A 22 6.24 0.10 -0.80
C GLY A 22 6.77 0.66 -2.13
N PRO A 23 6.13 0.34 -3.25
CA PRO A 23 6.49 0.84 -4.57
C PRO A 23 6.32 2.38 -4.73
N GLY A 24 5.88 3.09 -3.70
CA GLY A 24 5.98 4.54 -3.59
C GLY A 24 7.38 4.94 -3.12
N GLY A 25 8.39 4.88 -4.00
CA GLY A 25 9.73 5.36 -3.71
C GLY A 25 9.71 6.78 -3.13
N ASN A 26 10.66 7.10 -2.23
CA ASN A 26 10.83 8.46 -1.75
C ASN A 26 11.06 9.40 -2.95
N VAL A 27 10.41 10.57 -2.92
CA VAL A 27 10.69 11.61 -3.90
C VAL A 27 12.17 11.99 -3.80
N ILE A 28 12.89 11.88 -4.90
CA ILE A 28 14.31 12.25 -4.97
C ILE A 28 14.39 13.67 -5.48
N VAL A 29 14.94 14.55 -4.64
CA VAL A 29 15.07 15.98 -4.91
C VAL A 29 16.54 16.34 -5.12
N ASP A 30 16.83 17.17 -6.11
CA ASP A 30 18.15 17.78 -6.25
C ASP A 30 18.35 18.82 -5.13
N MET A 31 19.24 18.51 -4.19
CA MET A 31 19.52 19.35 -3.03
C MET A 31 20.53 20.48 -3.32
N LYS A 32 20.97 20.65 -4.57
CA LYS A 32 21.96 21.66 -4.90
C LYS A 32 21.36 23.07 -4.74
N GLY A 33 21.89 23.82 -3.79
CA GLY A 33 21.43 25.18 -3.49
C GLY A 33 20.14 25.25 -2.66
N VAL A 34 19.68 24.13 -2.13
CA VAL A 34 18.47 24.04 -1.28
C VAL A 34 18.88 24.04 0.19
N ASP A 35 18.21 24.87 1.01
CA ASP A 35 18.35 24.81 2.47
C ASP A 35 17.67 23.54 3.03
N PRO A 36 18.40 22.68 3.77
CA PRO A 36 17.83 21.44 4.29
C PRO A 36 16.65 21.65 5.26
N ALA A 37 16.64 22.75 6.03
CA ALA A 37 15.58 23.03 7.00
C ALA A 37 14.29 23.46 6.27
N ASP A 38 14.40 24.29 5.25
CA ASP A 38 13.27 24.69 4.40
C ASP A 38 12.71 23.48 3.65
N TYR A 39 13.58 22.63 3.10
CA TYR A 39 13.16 21.40 2.46
C TYR A 39 12.38 20.47 3.39
N GLN A 40 12.85 20.26 4.61
CA GLN A 40 12.15 19.40 5.57
C GLN A 40 10.76 19.95 5.93
N ARG A 41 10.64 21.26 6.12
CA ARG A 41 9.35 21.90 6.37
C ARG A 41 8.39 21.71 5.20
N ASP A 42 8.86 21.98 4.00
CA ASP A 42 8.08 21.86 2.77
C ASP A 42 7.68 20.41 2.47
N LEU A 43 8.59 19.47 2.70
CA LEU A 43 8.32 18.04 2.57
C LEU A 43 7.21 17.58 3.53
N ASN A 44 7.28 17.98 4.80
CA ASN A 44 6.27 17.64 5.79
C ASN A 44 4.89 18.18 5.42
N GLU A 45 4.84 19.40 4.91
CA GLU A 45 3.59 20.01 4.45
C GLU A 45 3.05 19.29 3.21
N CYS A 46 3.88 18.99 2.21
CA CYS A 46 3.47 18.24 1.03
C CYS A 46 2.99 16.81 1.38
N GLN A 47 3.61 16.17 2.37
CA GLN A 47 3.16 14.89 2.89
C GLN A 47 1.80 14.97 3.57
N SER A 48 1.49 16.08 4.25
CA SER A 48 0.17 16.29 4.87
C SER A 48 -0.94 16.36 3.81
N TYR A 49 -0.69 16.98 2.67
CA TYR A 49 -1.62 16.96 1.53
C TYR A 49 -1.79 15.56 0.95
N ALA A 50 -0.71 14.78 0.84
CA ALA A 50 -0.78 13.42 0.35
C ALA A 50 -1.60 12.48 1.26
N GLN A 51 -1.72 12.78 2.56
CA GLN A 51 -2.57 12.01 3.47
C GLN A 51 -4.07 12.16 3.17
N GLN A 52 -4.48 13.19 2.45
CA GLN A 52 -5.87 13.38 2.03
C GLN A 52 -6.30 12.43 0.90
N VAL A 53 -5.35 11.73 0.27
CA VAL A 53 -5.68 10.68 -0.71
C VAL A 53 -6.43 9.55 -0.02
N ASP A 54 -7.65 9.27 -0.48
CA ASP A 54 -8.52 8.25 0.10
C ASP A 54 -7.96 6.83 -0.12
N THR A 55 -7.38 6.29 0.92
CA THR A 55 -6.86 4.91 0.94
C THR A 55 -7.97 3.90 1.19
N THR A 56 -8.90 4.24 2.09
CA THR A 56 -9.91 3.29 2.57
C THR A 56 -10.86 2.86 1.47
N GLY A 57 -11.37 3.81 0.69
CA GLY A 57 -12.24 3.55 -0.44
C GLY A 57 -11.58 2.69 -1.51
N LYS A 58 -10.31 2.97 -1.83
CA LYS A 58 -9.55 2.23 -2.86
C LYS A 58 -9.19 0.82 -2.42
N VAL A 59 -8.69 0.66 -1.20
CA VAL A 59 -8.38 -0.66 -0.64
C VAL A 59 -9.63 -1.51 -0.51
N GLY A 60 -10.72 -0.94 0.03
CA GLY A 60 -11.99 -1.63 0.19
C GLY A 60 -12.61 -2.01 -1.15
N GLY A 61 -12.64 -1.10 -2.12
CA GLY A 61 -13.18 -1.35 -3.45
C GLY A 61 -12.41 -2.43 -4.20
N ASN A 62 -11.09 -2.39 -4.19
CA ASN A 62 -10.25 -3.40 -4.84
C ASN A 62 -10.34 -4.76 -4.13
N ALA A 63 -10.44 -4.79 -2.78
CA ALA A 63 -10.63 -6.02 -2.02
C ALA A 63 -11.99 -6.65 -2.34
N ALA A 64 -13.07 -5.87 -2.38
CA ALA A 64 -14.40 -6.35 -2.72
C ALA A 64 -14.46 -6.90 -4.15
N GLY A 65 -13.90 -6.18 -5.11
CA GLY A 65 -13.80 -6.62 -6.51
C GLY A 65 -13.02 -7.93 -6.64
N GLY A 66 -11.87 -8.03 -5.97
CA GLY A 66 -11.07 -9.25 -5.93
C GLY A 66 -11.81 -10.44 -5.29
N ALA A 67 -12.56 -10.20 -4.22
CA ALA A 67 -13.38 -11.22 -3.57
C ALA A 67 -14.47 -11.77 -4.49
N VAL A 68 -15.16 -10.88 -5.21
CA VAL A 68 -16.22 -11.29 -6.16
C VAL A 68 -15.66 -12.15 -7.28
N VAL A 69 -14.59 -11.70 -7.94
CA VAL A 69 -13.94 -12.42 -9.03
C VAL A 69 -13.36 -13.75 -8.54
N GLY A 70 -12.62 -13.73 -7.45
CA GLY A 70 -12.02 -14.94 -6.87
C GLY A 70 -13.07 -15.93 -6.39
N GLY A 71 -14.15 -15.45 -5.77
CA GLY A 71 -15.28 -16.27 -5.35
C GLY A 71 -16.03 -16.92 -6.51
N ALA A 72 -16.25 -16.18 -7.59
CA ALA A 72 -16.91 -16.71 -8.78
C ALA A 72 -16.08 -17.83 -9.42
N ILE A 73 -14.78 -17.60 -9.64
CA ILE A 73 -13.86 -18.61 -10.20
C ILE A 73 -13.77 -19.82 -9.27
N GLY A 74 -13.54 -19.61 -7.98
CA GLY A 74 -13.46 -20.67 -7.00
C GLY A 74 -14.72 -21.51 -6.89
N GLY A 75 -15.90 -20.87 -7.05
CA GLY A 75 -17.21 -21.52 -7.05
C GLY A 75 -17.40 -22.48 -8.21
N ILE A 76 -16.90 -22.13 -9.40
CA ILE A 76 -16.99 -22.99 -10.60
C ILE A 76 -16.25 -24.30 -10.40
N PHE A 77 -15.05 -24.26 -9.80
CA PHE A 77 -14.17 -25.43 -9.68
C PHE A 77 -14.34 -26.20 -8.35
N GLY A 78 -14.80 -25.57 -7.29
CA GLY A 78 -14.84 -26.15 -5.94
C GLY A 78 -16.15 -25.96 -5.18
N GLY A 79 -17.23 -25.53 -5.84
CA GLY A 79 -18.52 -25.28 -5.20
C GLY A 79 -18.42 -24.23 -4.09
N GLY A 80 -19.20 -24.37 -3.01
CA GLY A 80 -19.26 -23.41 -1.92
C GLY A 80 -17.92 -23.22 -1.18
N GLU A 81 -17.16 -24.29 -0.94
CA GLU A 81 -15.83 -24.19 -0.31
C GLU A 81 -14.81 -23.49 -1.22
N GLY A 82 -14.84 -23.80 -2.51
CA GLY A 82 -14.02 -23.14 -3.52
C GLY A 82 -14.32 -21.65 -3.62
N ALA A 83 -15.59 -21.27 -3.58
CA ALA A 83 -16.03 -19.89 -3.57
C ALA A 83 -15.48 -19.12 -2.35
N ALA A 84 -15.57 -19.71 -1.14
CA ALA A 84 -15.08 -19.08 0.07
C ALA A 84 -13.54 -18.86 0.05
N ARG A 85 -12.78 -19.88 -0.37
CA ARG A 85 -11.32 -19.80 -0.50
C ARG A 85 -10.90 -18.80 -1.57
N GLY A 86 -11.56 -18.84 -2.74
CA GLY A 86 -11.32 -17.92 -3.84
C GLY A 86 -11.63 -16.47 -3.49
N ALA A 87 -12.74 -16.23 -2.79
CA ALA A 87 -13.10 -14.89 -2.32
C ALA A 87 -12.06 -14.35 -1.33
N GLY A 88 -11.60 -15.17 -0.37
CA GLY A 88 -10.58 -14.77 0.58
C GLY A 88 -9.26 -14.41 -0.10
N ALA A 89 -8.76 -15.25 -1.00
CA ALA A 89 -7.53 -15.00 -1.74
C ALA A 89 -7.66 -13.76 -2.65
N GLY A 90 -8.80 -13.61 -3.31
CA GLY A 90 -9.10 -12.46 -4.17
C GLY A 90 -9.19 -11.15 -3.38
N ALA A 91 -9.80 -11.15 -2.19
CA ALA A 91 -9.85 -9.98 -1.33
C ALA A 91 -8.47 -9.50 -0.90
N VAL A 92 -7.59 -10.42 -0.49
CA VAL A 92 -6.21 -10.09 -0.10
C VAL A 92 -5.43 -9.51 -1.28
N THR A 93 -5.51 -10.15 -2.45
CA THR A 93 -4.80 -9.68 -3.65
C THR A 93 -5.33 -8.32 -4.13
N GLY A 94 -6.66 -8.13 -4.13
CA GLY A 94 -7.29 -6.87 -4.49
C GLY A 94 -6.94 -5.76 -3.52
N GLY A 95 -6.98 -6.02 -2.21
CA GLY A 95 -6.57 -5.06 -1.19
C GLY A 95 -5.12 -4.62 -1.33
N ALA A 96 -4.19 -5.55 -1.59
CA ALA A 96 -2.79 -5.23 -1.83
C ALA A 96 -2.60 -4.27 -3.02
N ARG A 97 -3.33 -4.49 -4.13
CA ARG A 97 -3.33 -3.56 -5.28
C ARG A 97 -3.83 -2.16 -4.91
N GLY A 98 -4.86 -2.07 -4.09
CA GLY A 98 -5.39 -0.80 -3.61
C GLY A 98 -4.36 0.00 -2.80
N VAL A 99 -3.58 -0.67 -1.95
CA VAL A 99 -2.47 -0.05 -1.21
C VAL A 99 -1.40 0.48 -2.15
N GLU A 100 -1.01 -0.30 -3.16
CA GLU A 100 0.00 0.08 -4.15
C GLU A 100 -0.43 1.32 -4.96
N GLN A 101 -1.68 1.35 -5.44
CA GLN A 101 -2.24 2.49 -6.14
C GLN A 101 -2.23 3.75 -5.27
N THR A 102 -2.65 3.65 -4.02
CA THR A 102 -2.66 4.77 -3.08
C THR A 102 -1.26 5.29 -2.80
N ALA A 103 -0.27 4.40 -2.66
CA ALA A 103 1.12 4.80 -2.46
C ALA A 103 1.66 5.58 -3.68
N GLY A 104 1.35 5.13 -4.90
CA GLY A 104 1.72 5.84 -6.13
C GLY A 104 1.08 7.22 -6.23
N GLU A 105 -0.20 7.35 -5.91
CA GLU A 105 -0.89 8.65 -5.92
C GLU A 105 -0.34 9.62 -4.88
N ARG A 106 -0.11 9.14 -3.66
CA ARG A 106 0.53 9.95 -2.60
C ARG A 106 1.90 10.45 -3.02
N HIS A 107 2.69 9.59 -3.65
CA HIS A 107 3.98 9.98 -4.20
C HIS A 107 3.84 11.10 -5.24
N GLN A 108 2.88 11.00 -6.16
CA GLN A 108 2.61 12.03 -7.15
C GLN A 108 2.17 13.36 -6.52
N VAL A 109 1.34 13.31 -5.48
CA VAL A 109 0.92 14.52 -4.76
C VAL A 109 2.12 15.21 -4.13
N VAL A 110 3.00 14.47 -3.43
CA VAL A 110 4.23 15.04 -2.83
C VAL A 110 5.15 15.60 -3.91
N ALA A 111 5.41 14.87 -4.99
CA ALA A 111 6.27 15.30 -6.07
C ALA A 111 5.75 16.58 -6.75
N ASN A 112 4.45 16.64 -7.04
CA ASN A 112 3.84 17.83 -7.64
C ASN A 112 3.88 19.03 -6.69
N CYS A 113 3.57 18.84 -5.43
CA CYS A 113 3.65 19.87 -4.41
C CYS A 113 5.05 20.48 -4.32
N LEU A 114 6.09 19.64 -4.25
CA LEU A 114 7.49 20.10 -4.20
C LEU A 114 7.92 20.81 -5.50
N ARG A 115 7.48 20.33 -6.68
CA ARG A 115 7.73 21.04 -7.95
C ARG A 115 7.14 22.43 -7.96
N HIS A 116 5.92 22.61 -7.45
CA HIS A 116 5.29 23.92 -7.36
C HIS A 116 6.01 24.86 -6.39
N ARG A 117 6.79 24.34 -5.46
CA ARG A 117 7.66 25.12 -4.56
C ARG A 117 9.05 25.40 -5.13
N GLY A 118 9.32 24.94 -6.35
CA GLY A 118 10.58 25.18 -7.06
C GLY A 118 11.64 24.12 -6.90
N TYR A 119 11.33 22.98 -6.28
CA TYR A 119 12.28 21.86 -6.17
C TYR A 119 12.37 21.07 -7.46
N THR A 120 13.58 20.68 -7.83
CA THR A 120 13.84 19.80 -8.98
C THR A 120 13.70 18.34 -8.55
N ILE A 121 12.71 17.64 -9.09
CA ILE A 121 12.43 16.22 -8.80
C ILE A 121 13.13 15.37 -9.86
N LEU A 122 13.85 14.34 -9.42
CA LEU A 122 14.71 13.50 -10.27
C LEU A 122 14.06 12.16 -10.66
N ASN A 123 12.91 11.76 -10.05
CA ASN A 123 12.21 10.50 -10.34
C ASN A 123 10.74 10.75 -10.74
#